data_94565f3740c5f121e0040f73be74cdd4
#
_entry.id   94565f3740c5f121e0040f73be74cdd4
#
_cell.length_a   1.000
_cell.length_b   1.000
_cell.length_c   1.000
_cell.angle_alpha   90.00
_cell.angle_beta   90.00
_cell.angle_gamma   90.00
#
_symmetry.space_group_name_H-M   'P 1'
#
loop_
_entity.id
_entity.type
_entity.pdbx_description
1 polymer ?
#
loop_
_entity_poly.entity_id
_entity_poly.type
_entity_poly.pdbx_seq_one_letter_code
_entity_poly.pdbx_strand_id
1 'polypeptide(L)'
;MCIVLNTRHAVAKRIRDLCAERGITPNGISLMSGVPQATVKSILNGESKNPGIVTIKKLCDGFEITLGEFFSTEDFDSLEQELQ
;
A
#
# COMPACT_ATOMS: atom_id res chain seq x y z
N MET A 1 15.50 12.06 13.50
CA MET A 1 16.03 11.01 12.63
C MET A 1 15.26 10.98 11.32
N CYS A 2 15.97 11.05 10.22
CA CYS A 2 15.36 11.04 8.90
C CYS A 2 15.18 9.62 8.41
N ILE A 3 13.94 9.22 8.15
CA ILE A 3 13.68 7.94 7.53
C ILE A 3 13.44 8.21 6.05
N VAL A 4 14.32 7.68 5.22
CA VAL A 4 14.13 7.81 3.78
C VAL A 4 13.25 6.66 3.33
N LEU A 5 12.02 7.00 2.91
CA LEU A 5 11.09 6.03 2.35
C LEU A 5 11.26 5.99 0.84
N ASN A 6 11.35 4.80 0.27
CA ASN A 6 11.22 4.67 -1.17
C ASN A 6 9.75 4.40 -1.50
N THR A 7 9.43 4.35 -2.78
CA THR A 7 8.04 4.23 -3.23
C THR A 7 7.36 2.98 -2.68
N ARG A 8 8.04 1.83 -2.71
CA ARG A 8 7.44 0.59 -2.20
C ARG A 8 7.17 0.64 -0.70
N HIS A 9 8.05 1.29 0.06
CA HIS A 9 7.84 1.44 1.51
C HIS A 9 6.68 2.39 1.80
N ALA A 10 6.53 3.43 1.00
CA ALA A 10 5.39 4.34 1.13
C ALA A 10 4.07 3.60 0.85
N VAL A 11 4.05 2.72 -0.14
CA VAL A 11 2.87 1.89 -0.43
C VAL A 11 2.55 0.97 0.75
N ALA A 12 3.56 0.29 1.29
CA ALA A 12 3.38 -0.59 2.44
C ALA A 12 2.84 0.18 3.65
N LYS A 13 3.42 1.34 3.93
CA LYS A 13 2.98 2.18 5.03
C LYS A 13 1.53 2.62 4.84
N ARG A 14 1.17 3.03 3.62
CA ARG A 14 -0.20 3.47 3.32
C ARG A 14 -1.20 2.36 3.59
N ILE A 15 -0.87 1.12 3.18
CA ILE A 15 -1.75 -0.03 3.41
C ILE A 15 -1.89 -0.30 4.91
N ARG A 16 -0.78 -0.25 5.65
CA ARG A 16 -0.82 -0.45 7.11
C ARG A 16 -1.67 0.61 7.78
N ASP A 17 -1.50 1.86 7.39
CA ASP A 17 -2.26 2.97 7.96
C ASP A 17 -3.75 2.81 7.69
N LEU A 18 -4.12 2.41 6.48
CA LEU A 18 -5.53 2.18 6.14
C LEU A 18 -6.11 1.02 6.94
N CYS A 19 -5.34 -0.05 7.11
CA CYS A 19 -5.77 -1.17 7.95
C CYS A 19 -6.02 -0.71 9.38
N ALA A 20 -5.09 0.06 9.94
CA ALA A 20 -5.20 0.55 11.32
C ALA A 20 -6.40 1.50 11.47
N GLU A 21 -6.58 2.42 10.54
CA GLU A 21 -7.69 3.38 10.60
C GLU A 21 -9.05 2.70 10.55
N ARG A 22 -9.15 1.60 9.83
CA ARG A 22 -10.43 0.94 9.59
C ARG A 22 -10.64 -0.31 10.44
N GLY A 23 -9.66 -0.64 11.28
CA GLY A 23 -9.72 -1.85 12.09
C GLY A 23 -9.75 -3.13 11.27
N ILE A 24 -9.07 -3.14 10.12
CA ILE A 24 -9.00 -4.28 9.22
C ILE A 24 -7.62 -4.91 9.33
N THR A 25 -7.57 -6.24 9.46
CA THR A 25 -6.29 -6.95 9.46
C THR A 25 -5.81 -7.16 8.03
N PRO A 26 -4.50 -7.45 7.83
CA PRO A 26 -4.00 -7.81 6.49
C PRO A 26 -4.75 -8.98 5.88
N ASN A 27 -5.11 -9.99 6.68
CA ASN A 27 -5.94 -11.09 6.19
C ASN A 27 -7.33 -10.60 5.78
N GLY A 28 -7.88 -9.67 6.55
CA GLY A 28 -9.18 -9.09 6.25
C GLY A 28 -9.18 -8.36 4.92
N ILE A 29 -8.17 -7.54 4.67
CA ILE A 29 -8.11 -6.80 3.39
C ILE A 29 -7.84 -7.76 2.22
N SER A 30 -7.12 -8.85 2.44
CA SER A 30 -6.96 -9.89 1.41
C SER A 30 -8.32 -10.42 0.99
N LEU A 31 -9.17 -10.76 1.95
CA LEU A 31 -10.50 -11.28 1.66
C LEU A 31 -11.39 -10.23 0.98
N MET A 32 -11.33 -8.99 1.46
CA MET A 32 -12.19 -7.92 0.94
C MET A 32 -11.78 -7.45 -0.46
N SER A 33 -10.51 -7.57 -0.79
CA SER A 33 -9.98 -7.07 -2.06
C SER A 33 -9.83 -8.15 -3.12
N GLY A 34 -9.82 -9.42 -2.72
CA GLY A 34 -9.52 -10.51 -3.62
C GLY A 34 -8.03 -10.67 -3.93
N VAL A 35 -7.16 -9.93 -3.23
CA VAL A 35 -5.72 -10.08 -3.39
C VAL A 35 -5.24 -11.19 -2.48
N PRO A 36 -4.46 -12.16 -2.99
CA PRO A 36 -3.98 -13.27 -2.15
C PRO A 36 -3.20 -12.79 -0.94
N GLN A 37 -3.33 -13.51 0.18
CA GLN A 37 -2.62 -13.17 1.42
C GLN A 37 -1.12 -13.09 1.22
N ALA A 38 -0.55 -14.00 0.44
CA ALA A 38 0.89 -13.98 0.15
C ALA A 38 1.31 -12.68 -0.52
N THR A 39 0.49 -12.17 -1.43
CA THR A 39 0.76 -10.91 -2.11
C THR A 39 0.69 -9.72 -1.15
N VAL A 40 -0.34 -9.68 -0.31
CA VAL A 40 -0.47 -8.62 0.70
C VAL A 40 0.74 -8.64 1.63
N LYS A 41 1.13 -9.82 2.11
CA LYS A 41 2.30 -9.97 2.98
C LYS A 41 3.58 -9.50 2.31
N SER A 42 3.78 -9.88 1.05
CA SER A 42 4.98 -9.45 0.30
C SER A 42 5.07 -7.94 0.20
N ILE A 43 3.95 -7.28 -0.05
CA ILE A 43 3.92 -5.82 -0.13
C ILE A 43 4.24 -5.22 1.23
N LEU A 44 3.61 -5.71 2.29
CA LEU A 44 3.80 -5.17 3.64
C LEU A 44 5.20 -5.41 4.18
N ASN A 45 5.82 -6.51 3.81
CA ASN A 45 7.17 -6.84 4.26
C ASN A 45 8.26 -6.19 3.40
N GLY A 46 7.88 -5.45 2.36
CA GLY A 46 8.84 -4.81 1.48
C GLY A 46 9.52 -5.77 0.51
N GLU A 47 9.03 -6.99 0.39
CA GLU A 47 9.59 -7.98 -0.54
C GLU A 47 9.18 -7.70 -1.98
N SER A 48 7.97 -7.17 -2.16
CA SER A 48 7.48 -6.80 -3.49
C SER A 48 8.07 -5.45 -3.88
N LYS A 49 9.02 -5.46 -4.79
CA LYS A 49 9.71 -4.23 -5.21
C LYS A 49 8.87 -3.36 -6.12
N ASN A 50 7.90 -3.95 -6.78
CA ASN A 50 7.07 -3.24 -7.75
C ASN A 50 5.64 -3.78 -7.70
N PRO A 51 4.87 -3.40 -6.67
CA PRO A 51 3.46 -3.80 -6.60
C PRO A 51 2.72 -3.26 -7.80
N GLY A 52 2.00 -4.12 -8.51
CA GLY A 52 1.29 -3.72 -9.71
C GLY A 52 0.14 -2.77 -9.42
N ILE A 53 -0.12 -1.86 -10.34
CA ILE A 53 -1.19 -0.87 -10.17
C ILE A 53 -2.57 -1.53 -10.07
N VAL A 54 -2.78 -2.65 -10.77
CA VAL A 54 -4.05 -3.37 -10.68
C VAL A 54 -4.23 -3.98 -9.30
N THR A 55 -3.16 -4.52 -8.71
CA THR A 55 -3.19 -5.04 -7.35
C THR A 55 -3.55 -3.92 -6.37
N ILE A 56 -2.92 -2.76 -6.53
CA ILE A 56 -3.22 -1.59 -5.68
C ILE A 56 -4.68 -1.16 -5.85
N LYS A 57 -5.19 -1.17 -7.08
CA LYS A 57 -6.59 -0.83 -7.34
C LYS A 57 -7.53 -1.80 -6.62
N LYS A 58 -7.22 -3.10 -6.63
CA LYS A 58 -8.02 -4.09 -5.91
C LYS A 58 -8.03 -3.81 -4.41
N LEU A 59 -6.88 -3.47 -3.85
CA LEU A 59 -6.80 -3.10 -2.44
C LEU A 59 -7.63 -1.85 -2.15
N CYS A 60 -7.55 -0.85 -3.01
CA CYS A 60 -8.35 0.36 -2.88
C CYS A 60 -9.85 0.04 -2.88
N ASP A 61 -10.28 -0.83 -3.78
CA ASP A 61 -11.68 -1.24 -3.82
C ASP A 61 -12.09 -1.94 -2.52
N GLY A 62 -11.20 -2.76 -1.96
CA GLY A 62 -11.44 -3.40 -0.67
C GLY A 62 -11.53 -2.41 0.48
N PHE A 63 -10.75 -1.33 0.44
CA PHE A 63 -10.82 -0.25 1.42
C PHE A 63 -11.93 0.76 1.12
N GLU A 64 -12.58 0.64 -0.02
CA GLU A 64 -13.63 1.57 -0.48
C GLU A 64 -13.10 2.99 -0.67
N ILE A 65 -11.92 3.10 -1.25
CA ILE A 65 -11.31 4.38 -1.62
C ILE A 65 -10.90 4.36 -3.08
N THR A 66 -10.62 5.54 -3.62
CA THR A 66 -10.14 5.66 -4.99
C THR A 66 -8.61 5.56 -5.02
N LEU A 67 -8.04 5.32 -6.21
CA LEU A 67 -6.59 5.38 -6.38
C LEU A 67 -6.05 6.76 -6.02
N GLY A 68 -6.79 7.82 -6.40
CA GLY A 68 -6.39 9.18 -6.04
C GLY A 68 -6.28 9.35 -4.53
N GLU A 69 -7.27 8.85 -3.81
CA GLU A 69 -7.26 8.93 -2.34
C GLU A 69 -6.11 8.13 -1.75
N PHE A 70 -5.81 6.97 -2.33
CA PHE A 70 -4.71 6.14 -1.85
C PHE A 70 -3.39 6.89 -1.91
N PHE A 71 -3.12 7.60 -3.01
CA PHE A 71 -1.85 8.26 -3.25
C PHE A 71 -1.82 9.73 -2.81
N SER A 72 -2.89 10.27 -2.24
CA SER A 72 -2.97 11.68 -1.89
C SER A 72 -2.43 11.96 -0.49
N THR A 73 -1.28 11.41 -0.16
CA THR A 73 -0.63 11.65 1.14
C THR A 73 0.71 12.32 0.94
N GLU A 74 1.15 13.03 1.97
CA GLU A 74 2.42 13.71 1.96
C GLU A 74 3.59 12.75 1.74
N ASP A 75 3.47 11.53 2.25
CA ASP A 75 4.51 10.51 2.07
C ASP A 75 4.80 10.25 0.58
N PHE A 76 3.75 10.22 -0.26
CA PHE A 76 3.94 10.03 -1.68
C PHE A 76 4.45 11.30 -2.36
N ASP A 77 3.94 12.45 -1.93
CA ASP A 77 4.33 13.74 -2.52
C ASP A 77 5.79 14.07 -2.28
N SER A 78 6.35 13.59 -1.17
CA SER A 78 7.73 13.90 -0.79
C SER A 78 8.75 12.83 -1.21
N LEU A 79 8.31 11.82 -1.96
CA LEU A 79 9.24 10.80 -2.44
C LEU A 79 10.27 11.38 -3.40
N GLU A 80 11.50 10.89 -3.31
CA GLU A 80 12.54 11.25 -4.24
C GLU A 80 12.29 10.58 -5.59
N GLN A 81 12.93 11.09 -6.63
CA GLN A 81 12.78 10.54 -7.97
C GLN A 81 13.33 9.12 -8.06
N GLU A 82 12.64 8.30 -8.82
CA GLU A 82 13.10 6.94 -9.13
C GLU A 82 13.98 7.02 -10.35
N LEU A 83 15.26 7.18 -10.13
CA LEU A 83 16.23 7.42 -11.22
C LEU A 83 16.94 6.16 -11.69
N GLN A 84 16.49 4.99 -11.29
CA GLN A 84 17.12 3.73 -11.68
C GLN A 84 16.44 3.08 -12.85
#